data_d5f30c013fb823e491c3b5653911d80b
#
_entry.id   d5f30c013fb823e491c3b5653911d80b
#
_cell.length_a   1.000
_cell.length_b   1.000
_cell.length_c   1.000
_cell.angle_alpha   90.00
_cell.angle_beta   90.00
_cell.angle_gamma   90.00
#
_symmetry.space_group_name_H-M   'P 1'
#
loop_
_entity.id
_entity.type
_entity.pdbx_description
1 polymer ?
#
loop_
_entity_poly.entity_id
_entity_poly.type
_entity_poly.pdbx_seq_one_letter_code
_entity_poly.pdbx_strand_id
1 'polypeptide(L)'
;MTTHVLGDTGVLTGRSLRHIARSPDTIITTAVTPIALMLLFVYVLGGAINTGSDESYINYMLPGILLITIASGVAYTSYRLFLDLQGGIFERFQSMPIARSSVLWAHVLTSLVANVISIAIVIGVALIMGFRTGASVGVWLAVAGIMVMFTLALTWLAVIPGLTASSIEGASAFAYPLIFLPFISSAFVPTDSMPAPVAWFAENQPVTPIVNTTRDLFAQQPVGDDIWIALAWCVGILVVAYGTAMAIYRRKIS
;
A
#
# COMPACT_ATOMS: atom_id res chain seq x y z
N MET A 1 4.75 -15.83 -32.87
CA MET A 1 4.03 -16.31 -31.69
C MET A 1 3.43 -15.07 -31.01
N THR A 2 2.12 -14.90 -31.05
CA THR A 2 1.44 -13.78 -30.38
C THR A 2 1.43 -14.06 -28.88
N THR A 3 2.24 -13.35 -28.13
CA THR A 3 2.25 -13.41 -26.67
C THR A 3 0.99 -12.73 -26.15
N HIS A 4 0.06 -13.50 -25.61
CA HIS A 4 -1.18 -12.99 -25.01
C HIS A 4 -0.90 -12.49 -23.59
N VAL A 5 -0.24 -11.33 -23.46
CA VAL A 5 0.15 -10.75 -22.17
C VAL A 5 -1.00 -10.75 -21.15
N LEU A 6 -2.20 -10.37 -21.58
CA LEU A 6 -3.39 -10.33 -20.71
C LEU A 6 -3.84 -11.73 -20.27
N GLY A 7 -3.85 -12.70 -21.19
CA GLY A 7 -4.23 -14.08 -20.87
C GLY A 7 -3.24 -14.75 -19.91
N ASP A 8 -1.95 -14.63 -20.21
CA ASP A 8 -0.87 -15.18 -19.37
C ASP A 8 -0.88 -14.56 -17.97
N THR A 9 -1.03 -13.23 -17.88
CA THR A 9 -1.15 -12.52 -16.60
C THR A 9 -2.37 -13.00 -15.81
N GLY A 10 -3.52 -13.16 -16.46
CA GLY A 10 -4.75 -13.63 -15.82
C GLY A 10 -4.61 -15.04 -15.23
N VAL A 11 -4.00 -15.98 -15.97
CA VAL A 11 -3.76 -17.36 -15.49
C VAL A 11 -2.80 -17.37 -14.30
N LEU A 12 -1.69 -16.64 -14.38
CA LEU A 12 -0.69 -16.57 -13.31
C LEU A 12 -1.27 -15.90 -12.06
N THR A 13 -2.03 -14.81 -12.22
CA THR A 13 -2.72 -14.14 -11.11
C THR A 13 -3.74 -15.05 -10.46
N GLY A 14 -4.56 -15.75 -11.25
CA GLY A 14 -5.55 -16.70 -10.74
C GLY A 14 -4.93 -17.84 -9.93
N ARG A 15 -3.76 -18.36 -10.34
CA ARG A 15 -2.98 -19.32 -9.58
C ARG A 15 -2.51 -18.75 -8.25
N SER A 16 -1.94 -17.55 -8.26
CA SER A 16 -1.41 -16.90 -7.06
C SER A 16 -2.52 -16.53 -6.07
N LEU A 17 -3.68 -16.09 -6.56
CA LEU A 17 -4.85 -15.81 -5.71
C LEU A 17 -5.40 -17.07 -5.04
N ARG A 18 -5.44 -18.22 -5.74
CA ARG A 18 -5.82 -19.50 -5.11
C ARG A 18 -4.84 -19.92 -4.02
N HIS A 19 -3.55 -19.59 -4.20
CA HIS A 19 -2.55 -19.84 -3.15
C HIS A 19 -2.80 -18.98 -1.92
N ILE A 20 -3.07 -17.67 -2.10
CA ILE A 20 -3.40 -16.75 -0.98
C ILE A 20 -4.67 -17.20 -0.27
N ALA A 21 -5.72 -17.59 -0.99
CA ALA A 21 -6.97 -18.07 -0.40
C ALA A 21 -6.77 -19.36 0.45
N ARG A 22 -5.76 -20.17 0.13
CA ARG A 22 -5.40 -21.38 0.89
C ARG A 22 -4.40 -21.12 2.01
N SER A 23 -3.77 -19.97 2.04
CA SER A 23 -2.80 -19.56 3.07
C SER A 23 -3.23 -18.21 3.66
N PRO A 24 -4.28 -18.18 4.51
CA PRO A 24 -4.79 -16.95 5.11
C PRO A 24 -3.76 -16.24 6.00
N ASP A 25 -2.73 -16.96 6.42
CA ASP A 25 -1.65 -16.48 7.29
C ASP A 25 -1.05 -15.16 6.80
N THR A 26 -0.91 -14.99 5.48
CA THR A 26 -0.38 -13.76 4.89
C THR A 26 -1.28 -12.56 5.12
N ILE A 27 -2.59 -12.72 4.90
CA ILE A 27 -3.59 -11.66 5.07
C ILE A 27 -3.69 -11.32 6.56
N ILE A 28 -3.76 -12.34 7.42
CA ILE A 28 -3.80 -12.18 8.88
C ILE A 28 -2.57 -11.42 9.35
N THR A 29 -1.37 -11.85 8.97
CA THR A 29 -0.11 -11.22 9.38
C THR A 29 -0.03 -9.78 8.92
N THR A 30 -0.50 -9.47 7.71
CA THR A 30 -0.49 -8.10 7.16
C THR A 30 -1.50 -7.21 7.88
N ALA A 31 -2.65 -7.73 8.31
CA ALA A 31 -3.69 -6.97 8.99
C ALA A 31 -3.48 -6.83 10.51
N VAL A 32 -2.81 -7.79 11.15
CA VAL A 32 -2.62 -7.81 12.62
C VAL A 32 -1.87 -6.58 13.10
N THR A 33 -0.77 -6.20 12.45
CA THR A 33 0.04 -5.04 12.87
C THR A 33 -0.75 -3.73 12.82
N PRO A 34 -1.39 -3.34 11.70
CA PRO A 34 -2.19 -2.12 11.67
C PRO A 34 -3.41 -2.17 12.61
N ILE A 35 -4.05 -3.33 12.81
CA ILE A 35 -5.13 -3.48 13.79
C ILE A 35 -4.61 -3.28 15.21
N ALA A 36 -3.48 -3.88 15.57
CA ALA A 36 -2.87 -3.70 16.88
C ALA A 36 -2.49 -2.24 17.13
N LEU A 37 -1.93 -1.56 16.14
CA LEU A 37 -1.65 -0.12 16.21
C LEU A 37 -2.94 0.69 16.37
N MET A 38 -3.99 0.37 15.62
CA MET A 38 -5.28 1.03 15.73
C MET A 38 -5.88 0.88 17.14
N LEU A 39 -5.83 -0.33 17.72
CA LEU A 39 -6.27 -0.58 19.09
C LEU A 39 -5.44 0.22 20.11
N LEU A 40 -4.11 0.22 19.95
CA LEU A 40 -3.20 0.97 20.81
C LEU A 40 -3.52 2.48 20.76
N PHE A 41 -3.60 3.04 19.57
CA PHE A 41 -3.83 4.46 19.40
C PHE A 41 -5.22 4.90 19.89
N VAL A 42 -6.28 4.14 19.60
CA VAL A 42 -7.64 4.50 20.00
C VAL A 42 -7.85 4.35 21.51
N TYR A 43 -7.48 3.19 22.09
CA TYR A 43 -7.83 2.89 23.47
C TYR A 43 -6.77 3.30 24.49
N VAL A 44 -5.50 3.37 24.10
CA VAL A 44 -4.43 3.74 25.04
C VAL A 44 -4.05 5.21 24.89
N LEU A 45 -3.92 5.71 23.67
CA LEU A 45 -3.42 7.05 23.39
C LEU A 45 -4.53 8.05 23.02
N GLY A 46 -5.71 7.59 22.59
CA GLY A 46 -6.77 8.45 22.04
C GLY A 46 -7.28 9.53 23.00
N GLY A 47 -7.25 9.26 24.32
CA GLY A 47 -7.60 10.25 25.33
C GLY A 47 -6.52 11.29 25.60
N ALA A 48 -5.29 11.07 25.17
CA ALA A 48 -4.14 11.96 25.39
C ALA A 48 -3.81 12.83 24.16
N ILE A 49 -4.29 12.44 22.98
CA ILE A 49 -3.99 13.13 21.73
C ILE A 49 -5.11 14.12 21.40
N ASN A 50 -4.73 15.40 21.30
CA ASN A 50 -5.63 16.45 20.85
C ASN A 50 -5.47 16.66 19.34
N THR A 51 -6.49 16.35 18.56
CA THR A 51 -6.52 16.53 17.12
C THR A 51 -6.99 17.92 16.67
N GLY A 52 -7.42 18.75 17.62
CA GLY A 52 -8.01 20.06 17.34
C GLY A 52 -9.42 19.99 16.75
N SER A 53 -10.04 18.81 16.68
CA SER A 53 -11.40 18.60 16.20
C SER A 53 -12.24 17.85 17.23
N ASP A 54 -13.57 18.04 17.17
CA ASP A 54 -14.56 17.32 18.02
C ASP A 54 -14.82 15.88 17.50
N GLU A 55 -14.15 15.47 16.42
CA GLU A 55 -14.30 14.14 15.88
C GLU A 55 -13.63 13.07 16.75
N SER A 56 -14.18 11.85 16.70
CA SER A 56 -13.56 10.73 17.39
C SER A 56 -12.16 10.45 16.79
N TYR A 57 -11.19 10.16 17.65
CA TYR A 57 -9.80 9.94 17.22
C TYR A 57 -9.66 8.83 16.18
N ILE A 58 -10.55 7.82 16.19
CA ILE A 58 -10.55 6.76 15.18
C ILE A 58 -10.86 7.31 13.78
N ASN A 59 -11.75 8.30 13.66
CA ASN A 59 -12.05 8.93 12.38
C ASN A 59 -10.83 9.69 11.84
N TYR A 60 -10.11 10.36 12.72
CA TYR A 60 -8.92 11.12 12.39
C TYR A 60 -7.77 10.23 11.88
N MET A 61 -7.48 9.13 12.58
CA MET A 61 -6.30 8.31 12.34
C MET A 61 -6.48 7.20 11.30
N LEU A 62 -7.73 6.81 10.99
CA LEU A 62 -8.00 5.67 10.10
C LEU A 62 -7.29 5.76 8.75
N PRO A 63 -7.24 6.91 8.05
CA PRO A 63 -6.49 7.01 6.79
C PRO A 63 -5.02 6.62 6.94
N GLY A 64 -4.36 7.03 8.03
CA GLY A 64 -2.98 6.65 8.31
C GLY A 64 -2.79 5.15 8.53
N ILE A 65 -3.73 4.51 9.24
CA ILE A 65 -3.72 3.05 9.45
C ILE A 65 -3.89 2.30 8.12
N LEU A 66 -4.73 2.81 7.21
CA LEU A 66 -4.88 2.23 5.87
C LEU A 66 -3.56 2.28 5.08
N LEU A 67 -2.81 3.37 5.18
CA LEU A 67 -1.50 3.49 4.52
C LEU A 67 -0.45 2.56 5.14
N ILE A 68 -0.44 2.38 6.46
CA ILE A 68 0.41 1.38 7.13
C ILE A 68 0.04 -0.03 6.66
N THR A 69 -1.26 -0.32 6.50
CA THR A 69 -1.73 -1.61 5.97
C THR A 69 -1.17 -1.87 4.59
N ILE A 70 -1.23 -0.88 3.69
CA ILE A 70 -0.67 -0.97 2.34
C ILE A 70 0.84 -1.20 2.40
N ALA A 71 1.57 -0.41 3.18
CA ALA A 71 3.02 -0.53 3.31
C ALA A 71 3.45 -1.93 3.80
N SER A 72 2.71 -2.48 4.79
CA SER A 72 2.95 -3.83 5.32
C SER A 72 2.71 -4.92 4.26
N GLY A 73 1.64 -4.80 3.48
CA GLY A 73 1.33 -5.76 2.41
C GLY A 73 2.32 -5.70 1.24
N VAL A 74 2.82 -4.50 0.94
CA VAL A 74 3.81 -4.30 -0.12
C VAL A 74 5.18 -4.89 0.26
N ALA A 75 5.55 -4.87 1.54
CA ALA A 75 6.75 -5.56 2.06
C ALA A 75 6.76 -7.05 1.69
N TYR A 76 5.61 -7.68 1.85
CA TYR A 76 5.45 -9.09 1.53
C TYR A 76 5.58 -9.38 0.02
N THR A 77 5.22 -8.45 -0.83
CA THR A 77 5.38 -8.58 -2.28
C THR A 77 6.86 -8.67 -2.69
N SER A 78 7.69 -7.78 -2.15
CA SER A 78 9.14 -7.80 -2.41
C SER A 78 9.76 -9.11 -1.92
N TYR A 79 9.41 -9.54 -0.73
CA TYR A 79 9.84 -10.81 -0.15
C TYR A 79 9.50 -12.01 -1.06
N ARG A 80 8.23 -12.13 -1.48
CA ARG A 80 7.81 -13.23 -2.36
C ARG A 80 8.49 -13.22 -3.71
N LEU A 81 8.60 -12.03 -4.31
CA LEU A 81 9.29 -11.90 -5.61
C LEU A 81 10.75 -12.34 -5.48
N PHE A 82 11.44 -11.97 -4.39
CA PHE A 82 12.79 -12.42 -4.11
C PHE A 82 12.89 -13.95 -3.99
N LEU A 83 11.98 -14.58 -3.23
CA LEU A 83 11.95 -16.05 -3.09
C LEU A 83 11.70 -16.76 -4.42
N ASP A 84 10.79 -16.23 -5.23
CA ASP A 84 10.47 -16.81 -6.54
C ASP A 84 11.67 -16.71 -7.50
N LEU A 85 12.48 -15.65 -7.39
CA LEU A 85 13.75 -15.51 -8.11
C LEU A 85 14.78 -16.54 -7.66
N GLN A 86 14.96 -16.71 -6.34
CA GLN A 86 15.89 -17.67 -5.77
C GLN A 86 15.49 -19.13 -6.06
N GLY A 87 14.19 -19.39 -6.14
CA GLY A 87 13.63 -20.72 -6.44
C GLY A 87 13.73 -21.15 -7.90
N GLY A 88 14.37 -20.36 -8.77
CA GLY A 88 14.54 -20.69 -10.19
C GLY A 88 13.23 -20.66 -11.00
N ILE A 89 12.17 -20.08 -10.43
CA ILE A 89 10.87 -19.96 -11.12
C ILE A 89 11.00 -19.15 -12.40
N PHE A 90 11.87 -18.14 -12.40
CA PHE A 90 12.12 -17.31 -13.59
C PHE A 90 12.81 -18.09 -14.71
N GLU A 91 13.76 -18.98 -14.42
CA GLU A 91 14.40 -19.85 -15.41
C GLU A 91 13.39 -20.79 -16.04
N ARG A 92 12.45 -21.32 -15.24
CA ARG A 92 11.35 -22.15 -15.77
C ARG A 92 10.40 -21.35 -16.65
N PHE A 93 10.12 -20.10 -16.33
CA PHE A 93 9.27 -19.25 -17.17
C PHE A 93 9.97 -18.79 -18.46
N GLN A 94 11.30 -18.68 -18.48
CA GLN A 94 12.06 -18.39 -19.70
C GLN A 94 11.96 -19.52 -20.74
N SER A 95 11.79 -20.77 -20.29
CA SER A 95 11.58 -21.93 -21.19
C SER A 95 10.14 -22.05 -21.71
N MET A 96 9.21 -21.25 -21.19
CA MET A 96 7.80 -21.25 -21.60
C MET A 96 7.50 -20.10 -22.58
N PRO A 97 6.58 -20.28 -23.52
CA PRO A 97 6.18 -19.23 -24.48
C PRO A 97 5.23 -18.21 -23.84
N ILE A 98 5.62 -17.62 -22.69
CA ILE A 98 4.87 -16.60 -21.96
C ILE A 98 5.52 -15.23 -22.11
N ALA A 99 4.72 -14.16 -22.08
CA ALA A 99 5.23 -12.81 -22.08
C ALA A 99 6.02 -12.53 -20.79
N ARG A 100 7.29 -12.18 -20.94
CA ARG A 100 8.22 -11.97 -19.79
C ARG A 100 7.69 -11.00 -18.73
N SER A 101 6.99 -9.95 -19.15
CA SER A 101 6.38 -8.96 -18.23
C SER A 101 5.17 -9.50 -17.46
N SER A 102 4.51 -10.57 -17.93
CA SER A 102 3.32 -11.14 -17.28
C SER A 102 3.59 -11.66 -15.89
N VAL A 103 4.82 -12.11 -15.62
CA VAL A 103 5.22 -12.60 -14.29
C VAL A 103 5.21 -11.46 -13.27
N LEU A 104 5.81 -10.30 -13.60
CA LEU A 104 5.79 -9.15 -12.70
C LEU A 104 4.37 -8.60 -12.49
N TRP A 105 3.58 -8.52 -13.56
CA TRP A 105 2.19 -8.10 -13.47
C TRP A 105 1.36 -9.04 -12.61
N ALA A 106 1.61 -10.36 -12.67
CA ALA A 106 0.91 -11.31 -11.81
C ALA A 106 1.23 -11.08 -10.33
N HIS A 107 2.48 -10.80 -9.97
CA HIS A 107 2.86 -10.43 -8.60
C HIS A 107 2.17 -9.13 -8.16
N VAL A 108 2.18 -8.11 -9.01
CA VAL A 108 1.56 -6.81 -8.72
C VAL A 108 0.05 -6.94 -8.52
N LEU A 109 -0.66 -7.61 -9.42
CA LEU A 109 -2.11 -7.81 -9.31
C LEU A 109 -2.48 -8.67 -8.09
N THR A 110 -1.70 -9.70 -7.80
CA THR A 110 -1.89 -10.55 -6.62
C THR A 110 -1.73 -9.74 -5.33
N SER A 111 -0.70 -8.89 -5.26
CA SER A 111 -0.47 -7.98 -4.13
C SER A 111 -1.60 -6.97 -3.99
N LEU A 112 -2.06 -6.40 -5.10
CA LEU A 112 -3.15 -5.44 -5.10
C LEU A 112 -4.42 -6.05 -4.49
N VAL A 113 -4.80 -7.26 -4.91
CA VAL A 113 -5.98 -7.95 -4.37
C VAL A 113 -5.79 -8.27 -2.88
N ALA A 114 -4.61 -8.75 -2.48
CA ALA A 114 -4.32 -9.03 -1.06
C ALA A 114 -4.43 -7.77 -0.20
N ASN A 115 -3.89 -6.64 -0.67
CA ASN A 115 -3.98 -5.36 0.04
C ASN A 115 -5.42 -4.85 0.12
N VAL A 116 -6.22 -4.95 -0.94
CA VAL A 116 -7.64 -4.59 -0.92
C VAL A 116 -8.40 -5.40 0.13
N ILE A 117 -8.14 -6.70 0.24
CA ILE A 117 -8.74 -7.55 1.28
C ILE A 117 -8.28 -7.10 2.68
N SER A 118 -6.99 -6.85 2.88
CA SER A 118 -6.46 -6.36 4.17
C SER A 118 -7.06 -5.02 4.57
N ILE A 119 -7.18 -4.08 3.65
CA ILE A 119 -7.85 -2.79 3.86
C ILE A 119 -9.31 -3.00 4.26
N ALA A 120 -10.05 -3.88 3.57
CA ALA A 120 -11.44 -4.18 3.90
C ALA A 120 -11.58 -4.76 5.32
N ILE A 121 -10.66 -5.64 5.73
CA ILE A 121 -10.62 -6.18 7.10
C ILE A 121 -10.37 -5.06 8.12
N VAL A 122 -9.38 -4.20 7.88
CA VAL A 122 -9.04 -3.09 8.78
C VAL A 122 -10.22 -2.11 8.91
N ILE A 123 -10.87 -1.77 7.80
CA ILE A 123 -12.09 -0.93 7.82
C ILE A 123 -13.22 -1.63 8.60
N GLY A 124 -13.40 -2.93 8.40
CA GLY A 124 -14.39 -3.72 9.15
C GLY A 124 -14.16 -3.66 10.67
N VAL A 125 -12.90 -3.81 11.10
CA VAL A 125 -12.53 -3.65 12.52
C VAL A 125 -12.74 -2.21 13.00
N ALA A 126 -12.37 -1.21 12.19
CA ALA A 126 -12.59 0.19 12.53
C ALA A 126 -14.08 0.52 12.74
N LEU A 127 -14.97 -0.05 11.92
CA LEU A 127 -16.43 0.08 12.07
C LEU A 127 -16.90 -0.52 13.40
N ILE A 128 -16.37 -1.66 13.81
CA ILE A 128 -16.66 -2.29 15.11
C ILE A 128 -16.18 -1.40 16.26
N MET A 129 -15.00 -0.77 16.11
CA MET A 129 -14.40 0.12 17.11
C MET A 129 -15.07 1.50 17.20
N GLY A 130 -16.02 1.80 16.34
CA GLY A 130 -16.79 3.05 16.40
C GLY A 130 -16.46 4.07 15.31
N PHE A 131 -15.70 3.69 14.26
CA PHE A 131 -15.60 4.53 13.07
C PHE A 131 -16.98 4.78 12.48
N ARG A 132 -17.30 6.03 12.23
CA ARG A 132 -18.58 6.42 11.62
C ARG A 132 -18.32 7.48 10.56
N THR A 133 -18.93 7.28 9.42
CA THR A 133 -18.91 8.24 8.31
C THR A 133 -20.27 8.29 7.66
N GLY A 134 -20.72 9.48 7.26
CA GLY A 134 -21.89 9.68 6.41
C GLY A 134 -21.58 9.57 4.92
N ALA A 135 -20.39 9.08 4.56
CA ALA A 135 -19.89 9.05 3.19
C ALA A 135 -20.82 8.29 2.24
N SER A 136 -21.14 8.90 1.11
CA SER A 136 -21.89 8.28 0.02
C SER A 136 -21.07 7.18 -0.67
N VAL A 137 -21.75 6.32 -1.43
CA VAL A 137 -21.06 5.28 -2.24
C VAL A 137 -20.00 5.89 -3.17
N GLY A 138 -20.27 7.07 -3.74
CA GLY A 138 -19.30 7.77 -4.58
C GLY A 138 -18.02 8.14 -3.84
N VAL A 139 -18.13 8.59 -2.58
CA VAL A 139 -16.98 8.88 -1.72
C VAL A 139 -16.18 7.61 -1.41
N TRP A 140 -16.85 6.52 -1.09
CA TRP A 140 -16.19 5.22 -0.87
C TRP A 140 -15.42 4.75 -2.12
N LEU A 141 -15.98 4.95 -3.31
CA LEU A 141 -15.30 4.63 -4.57
C LEU A 141 -14.09 5.54 -4.81
N ALA A 142 -14.19 6.83 -4.48
CA ALA A 142 -13.06 7.76 -4.57
C ALA A 142 -11.92 7.36 -3.64
N VAL A 143 -12.22 7.08 -2.37
CA VAL A 143 -11.23 6.57 -1.39
C VAL A 143 -10.61 5.26 -1.88
N ALA A 144 -11.44 4.30 -2.33
CA ALA A 144 -10.94 3.05 -2.88
C ALA A 144 -10.01 3.27 -4.09
N GLY A 145 -10.35 4.21 -4.98
CA GLY A 145 -9.52 4.59 -6.12
C GLY A 145 -8.15 5.12 -5.70
N ILE A 146 -8.10 6.02 -4.70
CA ILE A 146 -6.85 6.56 -4.15
C ILE A 146 -6.02 5.44 -3.52
N MET A 147 -6.62 4.60 -2.68
CA MET A 147 -5.93 3.48 -2.02
C MET A 147 -5.40 2.46 -3.03
N VAL A 148 -6.17 2.11 -4.05
CA VAL A 148 -5.75 1.21 -5.14
C VAL A 148 -4.58 1.82 -5.92
N MET A 149 -4.65 3.11 -6.26
CA MET A 149 -3.58 3.79 -7.00
C MET A 149 -2.29 3.87 -6.18
N PHE A 150 -2.38 4.22 -4.90
CA PHE A 150 -1.24 4.22 -4.00
C PHE A 150 -0.65 2.81 -3.79
N THR A 151 -1.52 1.80 -3.59
CA THR A 151 -1.08 0.40 -3.51
C THR A 151 -0.34 -0.01 -4.78
N LEU A 152 -0.86 0.33 -5.95
CA LEU A 152 -0.23 0.02 -7.23
C LEU A 152 1.15 0.68 -7.36
N ALA A 153 1.26 1.95 -6.99
CA ALA A 153 2.51 2.69 -7.01
C ALA A 153 3.56 2.06 -6.09
N LEU A 154 3.20 1.78 -4.83
CA LEU A 154 4.10 1.14 -3.88
C LEU A 154 4.43 -0.30 -4.23
N THR A 155 3.51 -1.04 -4.83
CA THR A 155 3.77 -2.43 -5.25
C THR A 155 4.81 -2.46 -6.37
N TRP A 156 4.73 -1.56 -7.35
CA TRP A 156 5.78 -1.43 -8.36
C TRP A 156 7.12 -0.98 -7.76
N LEU A 157 7.09 -0.12 -6.75
CA LEU A 157 8.30 0.26 -6.01
C LEU A 157 8.92 -0.96 -5.30
N ALA A 158 8.11 -1.85 -4.74
CA ALA A 158 8.54 -3.09 -4.08
C ALA A 158 9.15 -4.12 -5.04
N VAL A 159 8.79 -4.07 -6.30
CA VAL A 159 9.39 -4.95 -7.33
C VAL A 159 10.90 -4.68 -7.44
N ILE A 160 11.34 -3.43 -7.26
CA ILE A 160 12.77 -3.04 -7.39
C ILE A 160 13.64 -3.83 -6.38
N PRO A 161 13.44 -3.73 -5.05
CA PRO A 161 14.22 -4.50 -4.10
C PRO A 161 13.97 -6.01 -4.25
N GLY A 162 12.78 -6.47 -4.59
CA GLY A 162 12.52 -7.86 -4.90
C GLY A 162 13.39 -8.41 -6.03
N LEU A 163 13.72 -7.58 -7.03
CA LEU A 163 14.60 -7.94 -8.11
C LEU A 163 16.10 -7.79 -7.78
N THR A 164 16.48 -6.86 -6.91
CA THR A 164 17.89 -6.44 -6.72
C THR A 164 18.51 -6.88 -5.41
N ALA A 165 17.70 -7.23 -4.41
CA ALA A 165 18.21 -7.65 -3.11
C ALA A 165 19.10 -8.90 -3.21
N SER A 166 20.07 -9.00 -2.31
CA SER A 166 20.94 -10.16 -2.17
C SER A 166 20.55 -11.09 -1.02
N SER A 167 19.63 -10.64 -0.15
CA SER A 167 19.10 -11.42 0.97
C SER A 167 17.60 -11.15 1.18
N ILE A 168 16.96 -12.04 1.93
CA ILE A 168 15.54 -11.92 2.34
C ILE A 168 15.33 -10.65 3.13
N GLU A 169 16.24 -10.35 4.06
CA GLU A 169 16.18 -9.16 4.91
C GLU A 169 16.28 -7.89 4.06
N GLY A 170 17.19 -7.86 3.08
CA GLY A 170 17.34 -6.75 2.16
C GLY A 170 16.12 -6.52 1.30
N ALA A 171 15.46 -7.60 0.83
CA ALA A 171 14.22 -7.51 0.07
C ALA A 171 13.07 -6.93 0.89
N SER A 172 13.04 -7.18 2.20
CA SER A 172 11.96 -6.73 3.10
C SER A 172 12.23 -5.37 3.73
N ALA A 173 13.49 -5.03 3.97
CA ALA A 173 13.91 -3.84 4.74
C ALA A 173 13.47 -2.51 4.11
N PHE A 174 13.29 -2.46 2.79
CA PHE A 174 12.81 -1.24 2.12
C PHE A 174 11.43 -0.77 2.58
N ALA A 175 10.63 -1.67 3.14
CA ALA A 175 9.29 -1.35 3.61
C ALA A 175 9.27 -0.63 4.97
N TYR A 176 10.33 -0.74 5.78
CA TYR A 176 10.37 -0.06 7.07
C TYR A 176 10.20 1.46 6.95
N PRO A 177 10.94 2.17 6.09
CA PRO A 177 10.68 3.59 5.87
C PRO A 177 9.23 3.89 5.47
N LEU A 178 8.62 3.05 4.62
CA LEU A 178 7.24 3.24 4.19
C LEU A 178 6.23 3.05 5.31
N ILE A 179 6.49 2.10 6.24
CA ILE A 179 5.65 1.87 7.42
C ILE A 179 5.78 3.02 8.42
N PHE A 180 6.98 3.62 8.55
CA PHE A 180 7.22 4.72 9.46
C PHE A 180 6.80 6.09 8.92
N LEU A 181 6.71 6.24 7.61
CA LEU A 181 6.37 7.51 6.97
C LEU A 181 5.03 8.12 7.45
N PRO A 182 3.94 7.34 7.66
CA PRO A 182 2.70 7.86 8.24
C PRO A 182 2.85 8.45 9.64
N PHE A 183 3.83 8.00 10.44
CA PHE A 183 4.06 8.57 11.78
C PHE A 183 4.68 9.97 11.73
N ILE A 184 5.34 10.31 10.62
CA ILE A 184 5.89 11.63 10.36
C ILE A 184 5.02 12.31 9.28
N SER A 185 3.72 12.36 9.51
CA SER A 185 2.72 12.96 8.62
C SER A 185 1.54 13.49 9.43
N SER A 186 0.54 14.02 8.78
CA SER A 186 -0.72 14.43 9.43
C SER A 186 -1.60 13.26 9.86
N ALA A 187 -1.14 12.00 9.75
CA ALA A 187 -1.96 10.81 9.96
C ALA A 187 -2.43 10.64 11.41
N PHE A 188 -1.57 10.92 12.38
CA PHE A 188 -1.82 10.66 13.80
C PHE A 188 -1.87 11.92 14.65
N VAL A 189 -1.17 12.96 14.22
CA VAL A 189 -1.06 14.24 14.94
C VAL A 189 -1.05 15.37 13.91
N PRO A 190 -1.71 16.53 14.17
CA PRO A 190 -1.63 17.70 13.29
C PRO A 190 -0.18 18.18 13.09
N THR A 191 0.18 18.53 11.85
CA THR A 191 1.55 18.97 11.52
C THR A 191 1.95 20.25 12.23
N ASP A 192 1.00 21.13 12.56
CA ASP A 192 1.21 22.39 13.29
C ASP A 192 1.77 22.16 14.69
N SER A 193 1.59 20.98 15.28
CA SER A 193 2.14 20.62 16.58
C SER A 193 3.59 20.15 16.54
N MET A 194 4.15 19.97 15.34
CA MET A 194 5.50 19.43 15.13
C MET A 194 6.55 20.56 15.13
N PRO A 195 7.82 20.26 15.50
CA PRO A 195 8.92 21.18 15.27
C PRO A 195 9.08 21.53 13.78
N ALA A 196 9.42 22.78 13.47
CA ALA A 196 9.43 23.29 12.10
C ALA A 196 10.13 22.42 11.03
N PRO A 197 11.31 21.80 11.28
CA PRO A 197 11.93 20.92 10.27
C PRO A 197 11.13 19.65 10.02
N VAL A 198 10.47 19.11 11.06
CA VAL A 198 9.64 17.89 10.97
C VAL A 198 8.33 18.22 10.28
N ALA A 199 7.69 19.35 10.63
CA ALA A 199 6.47 19.85 9.98
C ALA A 199 6.70 20.03 8.47
N TRP A 200 7.80 20.69 8.10
CA TRP A 200 8.14 20.88 6.68
C TRP A 200 8.26 19.54 5.94
N PHE A 201 8.95 18.57 6.52
CA PHE A 201 9.06 17.23 5.92
C PHE A 201 7.69 16.55 5.82
N ALA A 202 6.90 16.60 6.90
CA ALA A 202 5.57 15.99 6.97
C ALA A 202 4.63 16.55 5.89
N GLU A 203 4.68 17.84 5.63
CA GLU A 203 3.83 18.51 4.64
C GLU A 203 4.26 18.24 3.20
N ASN A 204 5.56 18.04 2.96
CA ASN A 204 6.11 17.87 1.61
C ASN A 204 6.33 16.42 1.17
N GLN A 205 5.84 15.44 1.93
CA GLN A 205 5.95 14.02 1.61
C GLN A 205 4.60 13.44 1.12
N PRO A 206 4.58 12.31 0.38
CA PRO A 206 3.38 11.81 -0.30
C PRO A 206 2.23 11.38 0.62
N VAL A 207 2.52 11.01 1.88
CA VAL A 207 1.51 10.43 2.79
C VAL A 207 0.52 11.49 3.28
N THR A 208 0.99 12.68 3.63
CA THR A 208 0.12 13.76 4.16
C THR A 208 -1.02 14.14 3.22
N PRO A 209 -0.80 14.46 1.93
CA PRO A 209 -1.91 14.79 1.04
C PRO A 209 -2.86 13.61 0.80
N ILE A 210 -2.38 12.36 0.83
CA ILE A 210 -3.24 11.17 0.70
C ILE A 210 -4.11 11.00 1.96
N VAL A 211 -3.52 11.20 3.14
CA VAL A 211 -4.23 11.13 4.43
C VAL A 211 -5.28 12.24 4.53
N ASN A 212 -4.92 13.49 4.25
CA ASN A 212 -5.83 14.62 4.31
C ASN A 212 -6.99 14.43 3.33
N THR A 213 -6.70 14.12 2.05
CA THR A 213 -7.74 13.83 1.05
C THR A 213 -8.70 12.75 1.51
N THR A 214 -8.17 11.65 2.08
CA THR A 214 -9.02 10.52 2.53
C THR A 214 -9.84 10.91 3.74
N ARG A 215 -9.28 11.69 4.67
CA ARG A 215 -9.97 12.22 5.86
C ARG A 215 -11.11 13.15 5.47
N ASP A 216 -10.84 14.14 4.62
CA ASP A 216 -11.82 15.10 4.15
C ASP A 216 -12.98 14.42 3.41
N LEU A 217 -12.66 13.43 2.57
CA LEU A 217 -13.67 12.61 1.91
C LEU A 217 -14.57 11.89 2.92
N PHE A 218 -14.01 11.24 3.95
CA PHE A 218 -14.80 10.55 4.98
C PHE A 218 -15.59 11.52 5.86
N ALA A 219 -15.06 12.70 6.14
CA ALA A 219 -15.71 13.77 6.89
C ALA A 219 -16.70 14.58 6.05
N GLN A 220 -16.81 14.30 4.75
CA GLN A 220 -17.62 15.08 3.79
C GLN A 220 -17.27 16.58 3.76
N GLN A 221 -16.00 16.88 4.02
CA GLN A 221 -15.46 18.23 3.91
C GLN A 221 -15.03 18.52 2.46
N PRO A 222 -14.96 19.80 2.05
CA PRO A 222 -14.43 20.15 0.76
C PRO A 222 -12.98 19.67 0.63
N VAL A 223 -12.72 18.80 -0.31
CA VAL A 223 -11.36 18.34 -0.61
C VAL A 223 -10.65 19.47 -1.35
N GLY A 224 -9.61 20.02 -0.72
CA GLY A 224 -8.80 21.08 -1.29
C GLY A 224 -7.89 20.61 -2.42
N ASP A 225 -6.73 21.26 -2.55
CA ASP A 225 -5.73 20.90 -3.56
C ASP A 225 -4.99 19.59 -3.25
N ASP A 226 -5.11 19.07 -2.02
CA ASP A 226 -4.46 17.85 -1.56
C ASP A 226 -4.76 16.63 -2.45
N ILE A 227 -5.95 16.56 -3.04
CA ILE A 227 -6.31 15.45 -3.95
C ILE A 227 -5.40 15.44 -5.19
N TRP A 228 -5.13 16.60 -5.77
CA TRP A 228 -4.27 16.71 -6.96
C TRP A 228 -2.81 16.42 -6.63
N ILE A 229 -2.36 16.86 -5.46
CA ILE A 229 -1.02 16.56 -4.94
C ILE A 229 -0.89 15.06 -4.65
N ALA A 230 -1.88 14.44 -4.02
CA ALA A 230 -1.93 13.01 -3.76
C ALA A 230 -1.88 12.18 -5.06
N LEU A 231 -2.70 12.56 -6.05
CA LEU A 231 -2.71 11.91 -7.36
C LEU A 231 -1.37 12.09 -8.09
N ALA A 232 -0.80 13.28 -8.05
CA ALA A 232 0.50 13.57 -8.68
C ALA A 232 1.61 12.70 -8.05
N TRP A 233 1.64 12.56 -6.72
CA TRP A 233 2.57 11.66 -6.04
C TRP A 233 2.36 10.19 -6.44
N CYS A 234 1.13 9.71 -6.43
CA CYS A 234 0.82 8.32 -6.81
C CYS A 234 1.25 8.03 -8.24
N VAL A 235 0.92 8.91 -9.20
CA VAL A 235 1.30 8.75 -10.61
C VAL A 235 2.81 8.87 -10.78
N GLY A 236 3.45 9.85 -10.13
CA GLY A 236 4.90 10.05 -10.20
C GLY A 236 5.67 8.83 -9.70
N ILE A 237 5.31 8.32 -8.51
CA ILE A 237 5.93 7.11 -7.94
C ILE A 237 5.68 5.92 -8.88
N LEU A 238 4.45 5.75 -9.37
CA LEU A 238 4.10 4.64 -10.26
C LEU A 238 4.93 4.64 -11.54
N VAL A 239 5.03 5.79 -12.21
CA VAL A 239 5.78 5.91 -13.48
C VAL A 239 7.27 5.64 -13.26
N VAL A 240 7.86 6.23 -12.24
CA VAL A 240 9.28 6.04 -11.92
C VAL A 240 9.56 4.59 -11.50
N ALA A 241 8.74 4.03 -10.61
CA ALA A 241 8.91 2.67 -10.12
C ALA A 241 8.72 1.64 -11.25
N TYR A 242 7.69 1.79 -12.06
CA TYR A 242 7.44 0.93 -13.21
C TYR A 242 8.60 0.97 -14.21
N GLY A 243 9.02 2.17 -14.60
CA GLY A 243 10.14 2.35 -15.55
C GLY A 243 11.43 1.72 -15.04
N THR A 244 11.78 1.97 -13.77
CA THR A 244 12.97 1.42 -13.11
C THR A 244 12.89 -0.11 -12.98
N ALA A 245 11.77 -0.64 -12.49
CA ALA A 245 11.56 -2.08 -12.35
C ALA A 245 11.70 -2.80 -13.71
N MET A 246 11.09 -2.25 -14.76
CA MET A 246 11.18 -2.82 -16.10
C MET A 246 12.59 -2.73 -16.71
N ALA A 247 13.32 -1.66 -16.45
CA ALA A 247 14.72 -1.52 -16.89
C ALA A 247 15.62 -2.57 -16.20
N ILE A 248 15.50 -2.73 -14.88
CA ILE A 248 16.24 -3.74 -14.11
C ILE A 248 15.87 -5.15 -14.59
N TYR A 249 14.58 -5.42 -14.76
CA TYR A 249 14.11 -6.73 -15.20
C TYR A 249 14.66 -7.11 -16.57
N ARG A 250 14.64 -6.18 -17.55
CA ARG A 250 15.22 -6.41 -18.87
C ARG A 250 16.71 -6.73 -18.82
N ARG A 251 17.50 -6.04 -17.97
CA ARG A 251 18.93 -6.29 -17.81
C ARG A 251 19.25 -7.65 -17.17
N LYS A 252 18.35 -8.18 -16.32
CA LYS A 252 18.54 -9.51 -15.71
C LYS A 252 18.23 -10.68 -16.66
N ILE A 253 17.49 -10.42 -17.75
CA ILE A 253 17.02 -11.47 -18.66
C ILE A 253 17.78 -11.42 -19.99
N SER A 254 18.55 -10.34 -20.25
CA SER A 254 19.48 -10.27 -21.38
C SER A 254 20.76 -11.01 -21.05
#